data_32c5291b6b6b8f96a2f59ede8a94a586
#
_entry.id   32c5291b6b6b8f96a2f59ede8a94a586
#
_cell.length_a   1.000
_cell.length_b   1.000
_cell.length_c   1.000
_cell.angle_alpha   90.00
_cell.angle_beta   90.00
_cell.angle_gamma   90.00
#
_symmetry.space_group_name_H-M   'P 1'
#
loop_
_entity.id
_entity.type
_entity.pdbx_description
1 polymer ?
#
loop_
_entity_poly.entity_id
_entity_poly.type
_entity_poly.pdbx_seq_one_letter_code
_entity_poly.pdbx_strand_id
1 'polypeptide(L)'
;MERFVTGSKIRARRSFIFTPGLKPEMFPKAIASGADIVCIELEDGIAMHDKDEARKNTINALKKLQLNEDIELVVRINCQRTKHGLLDLEAFVSSGIDLKAIMLPKVQSPDEIKLIDDLLTDAQLNTELHVIMETNQALECIYDIALSSKRIAALFFGGVDMAADLRCENTWDNLLFARSKIVHAAANAGIDVLDVPYLDLENIEGMKQEAILAKNLGFSGKGSIHPKQIKMLNEVFTPSETEIEHARKIVDEFEKSGKGLLVIEGKLIERPVLREMQRKLSIVERIK
;
A
#
# COMPACT_ATOMS: atom_id res chain seq x y z
N MET A 1 -3.73 15.32 13.28
CA MET A 1 -3.93 14.44 14.42
C MET A 1 -5.33 13.81 14.48
N GLU A 2 -6.29 14.28 13.67
CA GLU A 2 -7.69 13.82 13.67
C GLU A 2 -8.08 12.82 12.57
N ARG A 3 -7.17 12.44 11.64
CA ARG A 3 -7.47 11.48 10.57
C ARG A 3 -7.66 10.03 11.05
N PHE A 4 -7.22 9.70 12.26
CA PHE A 4 -7.39 8.35 12.83
C PHE A 4 -8.75 8.11 13.50
N VAL A 5 -9.65 9.11 13.52
CA VAL A 5 -10.91 9.06 14.30
C VAL A 5 -12.18 9.23 13.44
N THR A 6 -12.08 9.55 12.18
CA THR A 6 -13.28 9.77 11.35
C THR A 6 -13.55 8.58 10.42
N GLY A 7 -14.44 7.69 10.84
CA GLY A 7 -15.52 7.02 10.09
C GLY A 7 -15.29 6.35 8.73
N SER A 8 -14.11 6.43 8.10
CA SER A 8 -13.81 5.62 6.94
C SER A 8 -13.45 4.20 7.40
N LYS A 9 -14.10 3.18 6.86
CA LYS A 9 -13.68 1.78 7.02
C LYS A 9 -12.23 1.69 6.59
N ILE A 10 -11.30 1.72 7.56
CA ILE A 10 -9.88 1.61 7.29
C ILE A 10 -9.66 0.15 6.91
N ARG A 11 -9.24 -0.11 5.67
CA ARG A 11 -8.95 -1.46 5.18
C ARG A 11 -7.64 -1.97 5.75
N ALA A 12 -7.55 -3.28 5.99
CA ALA A 12 -6.27 -3.92 6.16
C ALA A 12 -5.50 -3.89 4.83
N ARG A 13 -4.22 -3.52 4.86
CA ARG A 13 -3.31 -3.53 3.70
C ARG A 13 -2.06 -4.30 4.06
N ARG A 14 -2.22 -5.59 4.43
CA ARG A 14 -1.13 -6.47 4.88
C ARG A 14 -0.34 -7.05 3.72
N SER A 15 -1.02 -7.31 2.62
CA SER A 15 -0.42 -7.90 1.43
C SER A 15 -1.02 -7.34 0.15
N PHE A 16 -0.20 -7.23 -0.90
CA PHE A 16 -0.69 -6.97 -2.23
C PHE A 16 -0.04 -7.89 -3.25
N ILE A 17 -0.78 -8.20 -4.33
CA ILE A 17 -0.31 -9.06 -5.41
C ILE A 17 -0.52 -8.37 -6.76
N PHE A 18 0.48 -8.50 -7.63
CA PHE A 18 0.35 -8.08 -9.02
C PHE A 18 -0.29 -9.16 -9.90
N THR A 19 -1.10 -8.75 -10.87
CA THR A 19 -1.65 -9.60 -11.94
C THR A 19 -1.58 -8.85 -13.27
N PRO A 20 -1.07 -9.48 -14.37
CA PRO A 20 -0.84 -8.75 -15.62
C PRO A 20 -2.16 -8.35 -16.29
N GLY A 21 -2.31 -7.07 -16.65
CA GLY A 21 -3.48 -6.54 -17.35
C GLY A 21 -3.71 -7.14 -18.74
N LEU A 22 -2.65 -7.70 -19.33
CA LEU A 22 -2.73 -8.44 -20.59
C LEU A 22 -3.51 -9.75 -20.47
N LYS A 23 -3.61 -10.33 -19.26
CA LYS A 23 -4.20 -11.65 -18.98
C LYS A 23 -5.37 -11.56 -18.00
N PRO A 24 -6.52 -11.00 -18.41
CA PRO A 24 -7.67 -10.79 -17.52
C PRO A 24 -8.25 -12.11 -16.94
N GLU A 25 -7.99 -13.24 -17.57
CA GLU A 25 -8.35 -14.57 -17.04
C GLU A 25 -7.63 -14.91 -15.72
N MET A 26 -6.56 -14.20 -15.38
CA MET A 26 -5.84 -14.35 -14.10
C MET A 26 -6.44 -13.54 -12.96
N PHE A 27 -7.28 -12.54 -13.23
CA PHE A 27 -7.85 -11.66 -12.20
C PHE A 27 -8.64 -12.42 -11.14
N PRO A 28 -9.54 -13.36 -11.50
CA PRO A 28 -10.27 -14.13 -10.48
C PRO A 28 -9.35 -14.93 -9.56
N LYS A 29 -8.25 -15.47 -10.09
CA LYS A 29 -7.26 -16.19 -9.28
C LYS A 29 -6.49 -15.27 -8.33
N ALA A 30 -6.14 -14.07 -8.80
CA ALA A 30 -5.48 -13.06 -7.95
C ALA A 30 -6.44 -12.59 -6.84
N ILE A 31 -7.71 -12.35 -7.15
CA ILE A 31 -8.76 -12.00 -6.18
C ILE A 31 -8.95 -13.11 -5.14
N ALA A 32 -8.96 -14.38 -5.57
CA ALA A 32 -9.10 -15.53 -4.68
C ALA A 32 -7.83 -15.86 -3.87
N SER A 33 -6.72 -15.13 -4.06
CA SER A 33 -5.44 -15.39 -3.37
C SER A 33 -5.48 -15.10 -1.86
N GLY A 34 -6.45 -14.31 -1.40
CA GLY A 34 -6.54 -13.80 -0.04
C GLY A 34 -5.65 -12.57 0.23
N ALA A 35 -5.12 -11.94 -0.82
CA ALA A 35 -4.44 -10.64 -0.71
C ALA A 35 -5.46 -9.53 -0.37
N ASP A 36 -5.05 -8.58 0.46
CA ASP A 36 -5.89 -7.42 0.78
C ASP A 36 -5.97 -6.45 -0.42
N ILE A 37 -4.91 -6.38 -1.23
CA ILE A 37 -4.84 -5.56 -2.46
C ILE A 37 -4.50 -6.46 -3.65
N VAL A 38 -5.28 -6.34 -4.72
CA VAL A 38 -4.96 -6.93 -6.03
C VAL A 38 -4.67 -5.81 -7.01
N CYS A 39 -3.45 -5.76 -7.51
CA CYS A 39 -2.98 -4.74 -8.43
C CYS A 39 -2.89 -5.27 -9.86
N ILE A 40 -3.75 -4.76 -10.75
CA ILE A 40 -3.65 -5.03 -12.18
C ILE A 40 -2.54 -4.19 -12.77
N GLU A 41 -1.65 -4.84 -13.47
CA GLU A 41 -0.38 -4.32 -13.95
C GLU A 41 -0.46 -3.87 -15.40
N LEU A 42 -0.17 -2.60 -15.69
CA LEU A 42 -0.04 -2.04 -17.05
C LEU A 42 1.35 -1.48 -17.34
N GLU A 43 2.24 -1.45 -16.33
CA GLU A 43 3.55 -0.80 -16.41
C GLU A 43 4.66 -1.81 -16.73
N ASP A 44 5.68 -1.96 -15.93
CA ASP A 44 6.92 -2.69 -16.23
C ASP A 44 6.70 -4.18 -16.55
N GLY A 45 5.64 -4.79 -16.02
CA GLY A 45 5.28 -6.17 -16.32
C GLY A 45 4.64 -6.40 -17.70
N ILE A 46 4.44 -5.33 -18.50
CA ILE A 46 3.82 -5.39 -19.83
C ILE A 46 4.80 -4.87 -20.88
N ALA A 47 5.06 -5.67 -21.91
CA ALA A 47 5.93 -5.26 -23.00
C ALA A 47 5.37 -4.03 -23.74
N MET A 48 6.24 -3.19 -24.28
CA MET A 48 5.84 -1.90 -24.88
C MET A 48 4.80 -2.06 -26.00
N HIS A 49 4.91 -3.09 -26.82
CA HIS A 49 3.97 -3.34 -27.92
C HIS A 49 2.61 -3.90 -27.46
N ASP A 50 2.51 -4.40 -26.23
CA ASP A 50 1.29 -4.98 -25.66
C ASP A 50 0.50 -3.98 -24.79
N LYS A 51 1.03 -2.79 -24.53
CA LYS A 51 0.43 -1.83 -23.59
C LYS A 51 -1.00 -1.41 -23.95
N ASP A 52 -1.27 -1.19 -25.23
CA ASP A 52 -2.61 -0.78 -25.68
C ASP A 52 -3.60 -1.93 -25.56
N GLU A 53 -3.17 -3.16 -25.82
CA GLU A 53 -4.00 -4.36 -25.61
C GLU A 53 -4.27 -4.60 -24.12
N ALA A 54 -3.23 -4.52 -23.26
CA ALA A 54 -3.37 -4.68 -21.83
C ALA A 54 -4.35 -3.66 -21.22
N ARG A 55 -4.26 -2.38 -21.62
CA ARG A 55 -5.21 -1.34 -21.23
C ARG A 55 -6.64 -1.70 -21.62
N LYS A 56 -6.87 -2.04 -22.87
CA LYS A 56 -8.20 -2.43 -23.40
C LYS A 56 -8.76 -3.64 -22.67
N ASN A 57 -7.94 -4.68 -22.47
CA ASN A 57 -8.33 -5.91 -21.78
C ASN A 57 -8.70 -5.62 -20.33
N THR A 58 -7.90 -4.78 -19.64
CA THR A 58 -8.16 -4.36 -18.26
C THR A 58 -9.48 -3.62 -18.14
N ILE A 59 -9.74 -2.58 -18.95
CA ILE A 59 -11.00 -1.82 -18.93
C ILE A 59 -12.20 -2.74 -19.20
N ASN A 60 -12.10 -3.62 -20.19
CA ASN A 60 -13.18 -4.55 -20.54
C ASN A 60 -13.46 -5.58 -19.43
N ALA A 61 -12.43 -6.03 -18.73
CA ALA A 61 -12.57 -6.95 -17.61
C ALA A 61 -13.20 -6.25 -16.40
N LEU A 62 -12.73 -5.06 -16.05
CA LEU A 62 -13.24 -4.28 -14.91
C LEU A 62 -14.72 -3.94 -15.06
N LYS A 63 -15.21 -3.64 -16.28
CA LYS A 63 -16.63 -3.41 -16.53
C LYS A 63 -17.52 -4.63 -16.25
N LYS A 64 -16.96 -5.84 -16.25
CA LYS A 64 -17.66 -7.11 -16.04
C LYS A 64 -17.48 -7.69 -14.65
N LEU A 65 -16.45 -7.26 -13.94
CA LEU A 65 -16.13 -7.74 -12.60
C LEU A 65 -17.16 -7.19 -11.60
N GLN A 66 -17.77 -8.10 -10.85
CA GLN A 66 -18.47 -7.75 -9.61
C GLN A 66 -17.39 -7.53 -8.54
N LEU A 67 -17.16 -6.26 -8.20
CA LEU A 67 -16.17 -5.89 -7.20
C LEU A 67 -16.67 -6.28 -5.81
N ASN A 68 -15.91 -7.10 -5.10
CA ASN A 68 -16.11 -7.35 -3.68
C ASN A 68 -15.53 -6.17 -2.89
N GLU A 69 -16.29 -5.63 -1.94
CA GLU A 69 -15.84 -4.52 -1.08
C GLU A 69 -14.68 -4.92 -0.15
N ASP A 70 -14.49 -6.21 0.09
CA ASP A 70 -13.45 -6.72 0.98
C ASP A 70 -12.04 -6.68 0.37
N ILE A 71 -11.93 -6.55 -0.96
CA ILE A 71 -10.66 -6.53 -1.69
C ILE A 71 -10.46 -5.16 -2.33
N GLU A 72 -9.29 -4.60 -2.13
CA GLU A 72 -8.90 -3.38 -2.79
C GLU A 72 -8.33 -3.70 -4.18
N LEU A 73 -9.17 -3.50 -5.22
CA LEU A 73 -8.74 -3.67 -6.60
C LEU A 73 -8.14 -2.36 -7.12
N VAL A 74 -6.88 -2.43 -7.53
CA VAL A 74 -6.05 -1.31 -7.93
C VAL A 74 -5.51 -1.55 -9.33
N VAL A 75 -5.25 -0.51 -10.09
CA VAL A 75 -4.54 -0.59 -11.37
C VAL A 75 -3.26 0.21 -11.30
N ARG A 76 -2.10 -0.42 -11.53
CA ARG A 76 -0.85 0.28 -11.75
C ARG A 76 -0.78 0.72 -13.21
N ILE A 77 -0.94 2.01 -13.42
CA ILE A 77 -0.84 2.62 -14.75
C ILE A 77 0.62 2.80 -15.16
N ASN A 78 0.87 3.07 -16.44
CA ASN A 78 2.18 3.51 -16.88
C ASN A 78 2.54 4.87 -16.27
N CYS A 79 3.84 5.17 -16.18
CA CYS A 79 4.29 6.46 -15.67
C CYS A 79 3.56 7.61 -16.37
N GLN A 80 2.93 8.49 -15.60
CA GLN A 80 2.08 9.61 -16.06
C GLN A 80 2.81 10.62 -16.95
N ARG A 81 4.13 10.64 -16.95
CA ARG A 81 4.97 11.46 -17.84
C ARG A 81 5.21 10.81 -19.21
N THR A 82 4.64 9.64 -19.47
CA THR A 82 4.76 8.92 -20.73
C THR A 82 3.47 8.95 -21.54
N LYS A 83 3.56 8.73 -22.85
CA LYS A 83 2.37 8.59 -23.70
C LYS A 83 1.41 7.51 -23.18
N HIS A 84 1.93 6.36 -22.78
CA HIS A 84 1.10 5.26 -22.29
C HIS A 84 0.43 5.60 -20.95
N GLY A 85 1.11 6.32 -20.06
CA GLY A 85 0.50 6.79 -18.80
C GLY A 85 -0.66 7.76 -19.03
N LEU A 86 -0.51 8.71 -19.95
CA LEU A 86 -1.60 9.62 -20.34
C LEU A 86 -2.78 8.88 -20.96
N LEU A 87 -2.52 7.88 -21.82
CA LEU A 87 -3.56 7.05 -22.42
C LEU A 87 -4.25 6.15 -21.40
N ASP A 88 -3.53 5.67 -20.37
CA ASP A 88 -4.12 4.92 -19.27
C ASP A 88 -5.07 5.79 -18.45
N LEU A 89 -4.63 6.98 -18.04
CA LEU A 89 -5.46 7.94 -17.29
C LEU A 89 -6.72 8.32 -18.08
N GLU A 90 -6.57 8.68 -19.34
CA GLU A 90 -7.70 9.00 -20.22
C GLU A 90 -8.68 7.83 -20.30
N ALA A 91 -8.21 6.60 -20.54
CA ALA A 91 -9.06 5.43 -20.66
C ALA A 91 -9.83 5.12 -19.36
N PHE A 92 -9.21 5.30 -18.19
CA PHE A 92 -9.90 5.12 -16.91
C PHE A 92 -10.95 6.19 -16.67
N VAL A 93 -10.62 7.46 -16.87
CA VAL A 93 -11.55 8.59 -16.72
C VAL A 93 -12.74 8.43 -17.65
N SER A 94 -12.49 8.18 -18.95
CA SER A 94 -13.54 8.01 -19.96
C SER A 94 -14.38 6.73 -19.79
N SER A 95 -13.84 5.73 -19.07
CA SER A 95 -14.59 4.48 -18.83
C SER A 95 -15.73 4.63 -17.82
N GLY A 96 -15.68 5.65 -16.95
CA GLY A 96 -16.60 5.84 -15.83
C GLY A 96 -16.51 4.75 -14.75
N ILE A 97 -15.43 3.95 -14.74
CA ILE A 97 -15.21 2.93 -13.70
C ILE A 97 -14.66 3.62 -12.46
N ASP A 98 -15.41 3.58 -11.36
CA ASP A 98 -14.96 4.07 -10.07
C ASP A 98 -14.06 2.99 -9.38
N LEU A 99 -12.78 3.00 -9.75
CA LEU A 99 -11.78 2.12 -9.13
C LEU A 99 -11.56 2.52 -7.68
N LYS A 100 -11.23 1.53 -6.84
CA LYS A 100 -10.83 1.83 -5.47
C LYS A 100 -9.59 2.70 -5.42
N ALA A 101 -8.56 2.35 -6.19
CA ALA A 101 -7.38 3.18 -6.33
C ALA A 101 -6.69 3.00 -7.70
N ILE A 102 -5.94 4.02 -8.09
CA ILE A 102 -4.94 3.97 -9.16
C ILE A 102 -3.56 4.03 -8.51
N MET A 103 -2.65 3.15 -8.93
CA MET A 103 -1.27 3.12 -8.46
C MET A 103 -0.37 3.87 -9.45
N LEU A 104 0.34 4.87 -8.94
CA LEU A 104 1.20 5.78 -9.70
C LEU A 104 2.66 5.39 -9.54
N PRO A 105 3.31 4.84 -10.59
CA PRO A 105 4.74 4.55 -10.56
C PRO A 105 5.58 5.79 -10.87
N LYS A 106 6.83 5.74 -10.47
CA LYS A 106 7.89 6.68 -10.89
C LYS A 106 7.54 8.15 -10.65
N VAL A 107 6.74 8.43 -9.62
CA VAL A 107 6.43 9.81 -9.21
C VAL A 107 7.70 10.53 -8.81
N GLN A 108 7.83 11.81 -9.16
CA GLN A 108 9.00 12.64 -8.88
C GLN A 108 8.69 13.94 -8.14
N SER A 109 7.42 14.37 -8.16
CA SER A 109 7.03 15.63 -7.52
C SER A 109 5.59 15.62 -6.98
N PRO A 110 5.27 16.49 -6.01
CA PRO A 110 3.90 16.66 -5.54
C PRO A 110 2.95 17.21 -6.62
N ASP A 111 3.46 17.92 -7.63
CA ASP A 111 2.62 18.51 -8.67
C ASP A 111 2.06 17.46 -9.63
N GLU A 112 2.76 16.35 -9.82
CA GLU A 112 2.23 15.20 -10.57
C GLU A 112 0.99 14.62 -9.89
N ILE A 113 0.99 14.53 -8.56
CA ILE A 113 -0.15 14.05 -7.78
C ILE A 113 -1.32 15.02 -7.85
N LYS A 114 -1.06 16.34 -7.71
CA LYS A 114 -2.10 17.38 -7.79
C LYS A 114 -2.80 17.37 -9.15
N LEU A 115 -2.03 17.23 -10.24
CA LEU A 115 -2.58 17.14 -11.59
C LEU A 115 -3.57 15.96 -11.73
N ILE A 116 -3.22 14.80 -11.17
CA ILE A 116 -4.10 13.63 -11.22
C ILE A 116 -5.31 13.80 -10.30
N ASP A 117 -5.13 14.40 -9.12
CA ASP A 117 -6.24 14.72 -8.21
C ASP A 117 -7.26 15.66 -8.86
N ASP A 118 -6.77 16.71 -9.54
CA ASP A 118 -7.62 17.65 -10.29
C ASP A 118 -8.38 16.94 -11.40
N LEU A 119 -7.72 16.09 -12.19
CA LEU A 119 -8.35 15.27 -13.24
C LEU A 119 -9.45 14.35 -12.71
N LEU A 120 -9.17 13.62 -11.62
CA LEU A 120 -10.14 12.72 -11.00
C LEU A 120 -11.31 13.50 -10.37
N THR A 121 -11.05 14.71 -9.88
CA THR A 121 -12.07 15.60 -9.31
C THR A 121 -12.98 16.15 -10.41
N ASP A 122 -12.42 16.62 -11.51
CA ASP A 122 -13.18 17.07 -12.68
C ASP A 122 -14.07 15.96 -13.25
N ALA A 123 -13.55 14.73 -13.28
CA ALA A 123 -14.28 13.53 -13.69
C ALA A 123 -15.29 13.01 -12.66
N GLN A 124 -15.39 13.62 -11.47
CA GLN A 124 -16.27 13.21 -10.35
C GLN A 124 -16.03 11.77 -9.86
N LEU A 125 -14.79 11.27 -9.97
CA LEU A 125 -14.39 9.95 -9.49
C LEU A 125 -13.89 10.03 -8.05
N ASN A 126 -14.23 9.02 -7.22
CA ASN A 126 -13.78 8.91 -5.81
C ASN A 126 -12.52 8.05 -5.65
N THR A 127 -11.86 7.72 -6.74
CA THR A 127 -10.67 6.87 -6.79
C THR A 127 -9.55 7.41 -5.88
N GLU A 128 -9.01 6.55 -5.02
CA GLU A 128 -7.84 6.81 -4.18
C GLU A 128 -6.55 6.71 -5.02
N LEU A 129 -5.45 7.23 -4.48
CA LEU A 129 -4.13 7.16 -5.08
C LEU A 129 -3.19 6.31 -4.21
N HIS A 130 -2.55 5.34 -4.83
CA HIS A 130 -1.40 4.62 -4.30
C HIS A 130 -0.14 5.13 -5.00
N VAL A 131 0.86 5.57 -4.26
CA VAL A 131 2.04 6.21 -4.83
C VAL A 131 3.28 5.37 -4.60
N ILE A 132 3.98 4.97 -5.68
CA ILE A 132 5.23 4.22 -5.58
C ILE A 132 6.39 5.20 -5.45
N MET A 133 7.12 5.04 -4.36
CA MET A 133 8.33 5.80 -4.02
C MET A 133 9.53 4.97 -4.43
N GLU A 134 10.06 5.23 -5.63
CA GLU A 134 11.06 4.40 -6.28
C GLU A 134 12.16 5.18 -7.03
N THR A 135 12.15 6.50 -6.88
CA THR A 135 13.20 7.38 -7.41
C THR A 135 13.82 8.20 -6.28
N ASN A 136 15.11 8.49 -6.39
CA ASN A 136 15.80 9.33 -5.43
C ASN A 136 15.23 10.75 -5.41
N GLN A 137 14.78 11.26 -6.55
CA GLN A 137 14.12 12.57 -6.64
C GLN A 137 12.82 12.59 -5.81
N ALA A 138 11.99 11.54 -5.90
CA ALA A 138 10.80 11.43 -5.06
C ALA A 138 11.16 11.36 -3.57
N LEU A 139 12.24 10.65 -3.25
CA LEU A 139 12.69 10.53 -1.86
C LEU A 139 13.09 11.88 -1.25
N GLU A 140 13.63 12.81 -2.05
CA GLU A 140 13.97 14.17 -1.56
C GLU A 140 12.74 14.96 -1.15
N CYS A 141 11.63 14.89 -1.91
CA CYS A 141 10.40 15.63 -1.65
C CYS A 141 9.25 14.77 -1.10
N ILE A 142 9.56 13.65 -0.48
CA ILE A 142 8.58 12.63 -0.09
C ILE A 142 7.50 13.15 0.87
N TYR A 143 7.82 14.05 1.80
CA TYR A 143 6.84 14.63 2.71
C TYR A 143 5.83 15.52 1.96
N ASP A 144 6.30 16.28 0.98
CA ASP A 144 5.44 17.12 0.16
C ASP A 144 4.56 16.25 -0.76
N ILE A 145 5.11 15.17 -1.32
CA ILE A 145 4.34 14.19 -2.08
C ILE A 145 3.25 13.58 -1.19
N ALA A 146 3.61 13.05 -0.01
CA ALA A 146 2.66 12.38 0.88
C ALA A 146 1.50 13.27 1.36
N LEU A 147 1.70 14.59 1.38
CA LEU A 147 0.72 15.59 1.80
C LEU A 147 0.00 16.29 0.64
N SER A 148 0.39 16.03 -0.62
CA SER A 148 -0.07 16.80 -1.79
C SER A 148 -1.54 16.57 -2.15
N SER A 149 -2.14 15.44 -1.76
CA SER A 149 -3.56 15.14 -1.98
C SER A 149 -4.15 14.32 -0.85
N LYS A 150 -5.43 14.55 -0.55
CA LYS A 150 -6.21 13.72 0.38
C LYS A 150 -6.58 12.35 -0.19
N ARG A 151 -6.45 12.17 -1.51
CA ARG A 151 -6.69 10.90 -2.19
C ARG A 151 -5.57 9.89 -1.95
N ILE A 152 -4.38 10.32 -1.53
CA ILE A 152 -3.29 9.38 -1.24
C ILE A 152 -3.69 8.54 -0.02
N ALA A 153 -3.88 7.24 -0.26
CA ALA A 153 -4.26 6.27 0.75
C ALA A 153 -3.06 5.45 1.25
N ALA A 154 -2.06 5.23 0.39
CA ALA A 154 -0.87 4.47 0.73
C ALA A 154 0.35 4.90 -0.10
N LEU A 155 1.54 4.80 0.52
CA LEU A 155 2.83 4.80 -0.18
C LEU A 155 3.31 3.36 -0.35
N PHE A 156 3.97 3.11 -1.47
CA PHE A 156 4.59 1.82 -1.78
C PHE A 156 6.08 2.02 -2.01
N PHE A 157 6.90 1.15 -1.43
CA PHE A 157 8.33 1.19 -1.68
C PHE A 157 8.68 0.38 -2.93
N GLY A 158 9.23 1.02 -3.96
CA GLY A 158 9.73 0.39 -5.18
C GLY A 158 11.24 0.13 -5.07
N GLY A 159 11.63 -0.89 -4.29
CA GLY A 159 13.02 -1.12 -3.93
C GLY A 159 13.94 -1.48 -5.09
N VAL A 160 13.42 -2.13 -6.14
CA VAL A 160 14.22 -2.52 -7.32
C VAL A 160 14.65 -1.27 -8.11
N ASP A 161 13.68 -0.40 -8.43
CA ASP A 161 13.94 0.86 -9.14
C ASP A 161 14.78 1.81 -8.28
N MET A 162 14.49 1.88 -6.97
CA MET A 162 15.28 2.68 -6.03
C MET A 162 16.75 2.23 -5.99
N ALA A 163 17.02 0.92 -5.96
CA ALA A 163 18.39 0.40 -5.97
C ALA A 163 19.11 0.74 -7.28
N ALA A 164 18.40 0.64 -8.41
CA ALA A 164 18.93 1.02 -9.71
C ALA A 164 19.23 2.53 -9.79
N ASP A 165 18.34 3.37 -9.30
CA ASP A 165 18.53 4.83 -9.26
C ASP A 165 19.69 5.24 -8.33
N LEU A 166 19.82 4.59 -7.17
CA LEU A 166 20.93 4.77 -6.24
C LEU A 166 22.25 4.11 -6.69
N ARG A 167 22.22 3.25 -7.71
CA ARG A 167 23.37 2.46 -8.22
C ARG A 167 23.95 1.54 -7.16
N CYS A 168 23.11 0.92 -6.35
CA CYS A 168 23.50 -0.02 -5.30
C CYS A 168 22.85 -1.38 -5.51
N GLU A 169 23.33 -2.38 -4.77
CA GLU A 169 22.65 -3.67 -4.70
C GLU A 169 21.32 -3.56 -3.98
N ASN A 170 20.31 -4.28 -4.47
CA ASN A 170 18.98 -4.34 -3.85
C ASN A 170 19.01 -5.25 -2.61
N THR A 171 19.61 -4.74 -1.53
CA THR A 171 19.67 -5.40 -0.23
C THR A 171 18.92 -4.58 0.82
N TRP A 172 18.55 -5.25 1.94
CA TRP A 172 17.89 -4.58 3.05
C TRP A 172 18.72 -3.39 3.56
N ASP A 173 20.01 -3.60 3.83
CA ASP A 173 20.89 -2.62 4.45
C ASP A 173 21.12 -1.40 3.54
N ASN A 174 21.38 -1.62 2.25
CA ASN A 174 21.59 -0.54 1.30
C ASN A 174 20.36 0.37 1.13
N LEU A 175 19.18 -0.21 1.29
CA LEU A 175 17.91 0.49 1.11
C LEU A 175 17.22 0.89 2.42
N LEU A 176 17.84 0.65 3.58
CA LEU A 176 17.24 0.93 4.89
C LEU A 176 16.93 2.42 5.07
N PHE A 177 17.80 3.31 4.59
CA PHE A 177 17.55 4.76 4.65
C PHE A 177 16.29 5.15 3.87
N ALA A 178 16.15 4.66 2.62
CA ALA A 178 14.99 4.94 1.81
C ALA A 178 13.71 4.39 2.46
N ARG A 179 13.73 3.13 2.92
CA ARG A 179 12.60 2.53 3.65
C ARG A 179 12.20 3.35 4.88
N SER A 180 13.17 3.76 5.68
CA SER A 180 12.92 4.56 6.88
C SER A 180 12.27 5.90 6.53
N LYS A 181 12.80 6.60 5.53
CA LYS A 181 12.28 7.92 5.11
C LYS A 181 10.84 7.83 4.59
N ILE A 182 10.51 6.76 3.85
CA ILE A 182 9.14 6.49 3.34
C ILE A 182 8.17 6.22 4.50
N VAL A 183 8.57 5.39 5.47
CA VAL A 183 7.76 5.11 6.67
C VAL A 183 7.49 6.40 7.45
N HIS A 184 8.50 7.24 7.66
CA HIS A 184 8.34 8.52 8.34
C HIS A 184 7.36 9.45 7.62
N ALA A 185 7.45 9.55 6.28
CA ALA A 185 6.55 10.39 5.50
C ALA A 185 5.10 9.89 5.53
N ALA A 186 4.89 8.58 5.41
CA ALA A 186 3.57 7.97 5.53
C ALA A 186 2.96 8.18 6.91
N ALA A 187 3.75 8.01 7.97
CA ALA A 187 3.33 8.27 9.36
C ALA A 187 2.94 9.74 9.58
N ASN A 188 3.73 10.68 9.00
CA ASN A 188 3.43 12.11 9.07
C ASN A 188 2.11 12.46 8.35
N ALA A 189 1.83 11.82 7.21
CA ALA A 189 0.60 12.03 6.44
C ALA A 189 -0.61 11.24 7.01
N GLY A 190 -0.37 10.27 7.91
CA GLY A 190 -1.39 9.40 8.48
C GLY A 190 -1.98 8.41 7.47
N ILE A 191 -1.13 7.89 6.57
CA ILE A 191 -1.49 6.93 5.51
C ILE A 191 -0.72 5.63 5.69
N ASP A 192 -1.18 4.57 5.00
CA ASP A 192 -0.50 3.27 5.01
C ASP A 192 0.80 3.29 4.19
N VAL A 193 1.69 2.35 4.47
CA VAL A 193 2.94 2.16 3.73
C VAL A 193 3.23 0.68 3.54
N LEU A 194 3.51 0.27 2.29
CA LEU A 194 3.78 -1.12 1.92
C LEU A 194 5.19 -1.28 1.36
N ASP A 195 5.87 -2.34 1.79
CA ASP A 195 7.21 -2.66 1.33
C ASP A 195 7.20 -3.40 -0.01
N VAL A 196 8.32 -3.38 -0.71
CA VAL A 196 8.54 -4.02 -2.01
C VAL A 196 8.34 -5.54 -1.95
N PRO A 197 7.91 -6.20 -3.06
CA PRO A 197 7.87 -7.66 -3.13
C PRO A 197 9.24 -8.31 -2.91
N TYR A 198 9.23 -9.49 -2.29
CA TYR A 198 10.39 -10.37 -2.22
C TYR A 198 10.47 -11.24 -3.48
N LEU A 199 11.59 -11.16 -4.20
CA LEU A 199 11.66 -11.69 -5.56
C LEU A 199 12.08 -13.16 -5.65
N ASP A 200 12.75 -13.71 -4.61
CA ASP A 200 13.14 -15.12 -4.58
C ASP A 200 11.98 -15.98 -4.10
N LEU A 201 11.33 -16.69 -5.04
CA LEU A 201 10.17 -17.52 -4.76
C LEU A 201 10.49 -18.81 -3.99
N GLU A 202 11.73 -19.24 -4.01
CA GLU A 202 12.16 -20.49 -3.34
C GLU A 202 12.61 -20.24 -1.90
N ASN A 203 13.02 -19.01 -1.57
CA ASN A 203 13.49 -18.63 -0.25
C ASN A 203 12.37 -18.04 0.62
N ILE A 204 11.44 -18.90 1.05
CA ILE A 204 10.30 -18.50 1.88
C ILE A 204 10.74 -17.96 3.26
N GLU A 205 11.77 -18.53 3.86
CA GLU A 205 12.26 -18.07 5.15
C GLU A 205 12.91 -16.68 5.06
N GLY A 206 13.70 -16.40 4.02
CA GLY A 206 14.25 -15.06 3.76
C GLY A 206 13.14 -14.03 3.55
N MET A 207 12.08 -14.39 2.84
CA MET A 207 10.90 -13.54 2.68
C MET A 207 10.23 -13.24 4.02
N LYS A 208 10.04 -14.24 4.89
CA LYS A 208 9.44 -14.07 6.22
C LYS A 208 10.28 -13.13 7.09
N GLN A 209 11.60 -13.32 7.09
CA GLN A 209 12.51 -12.47 7.84
C GLN A 209 12.45 -11.01 7.36
N GLU A 210 12.48 -10.78 6.05
CA GLU A 210 12.35 -9.42 5.51
C GLU A 210 10.97 -8.80 5.81
N ALA A 211 9.89 -9.58 5.78
CA ALA A 211 8.56 -9.11 6.17
C ALA A 211 8.50 -8.70 7.65
N ILE A 212 9.17 -9.46 8.54
CA ILE A 212 9.28 -9.11 9.97
C ILE A 212 10.08 -7.81 10.15
N LEU A 213 11.20 -7.66 9.45
CA LEU A 213 11.99 -6.42 9.48
C LEU A 213 11.15 -5.22 8.98
N ALA A 214 10.40 -5.38 7.90
CA ALA A 214 9.52 -4.35 7.39
C ALA A 214 8.41 -3.98 8.41
N LYS A 215 7.73 -4.96 9.01
CA LYS A 215 6.75 -4.72 10.09
C LYS A 215 7.37 -3.95 11.26
N ASN A 216 8.55 -4.35 11.71
CA ASN A 216 9.24 -3.71 12.83
C ASN A 216 9.69 -2.28 12.50
N LEU A 217 10.01 -1.99 11.25
CA LEU A 217 10.35 -0.64 10.79
C LEU A 217 9.11 0.28 10.70
N GLY A 218 7.90 -0.28 10.62
CA GLY A 218 6.64 0.47 10.60
C GLY A 218 5.82 0.33 9.32
N PHE A 219 6.21 -0.55 8.40
CA PHE A 219 5.36 -0.89 7.25
C PHE A 219 4.05 -1.55 7.71
N SER A 220 2.96 -1.25 7.03
CA SER A 220 1.64 -1.86 7.26
C SER A 220 1.44 -3.17 6.49
N GLY A 221 2.26 -3.39 5.46
CA GLY A 221 2.18 -4.57 4.60
C GLY A 221 3.37 -4.70 3.67
N LYS A 222 3.32 -5.73 2.82
CA LYS A 222 4.39 -6.04 1.87
C LYS A 222 3.84 -6.61 0.57
N GLY A 223 4.55 -6.34 -0.53
CA GLY A 223 4.24 -6.87 -1.86
C GLY A 223 4.51 -8.36 -2.03
N SER A 224 3.80 -8.95 -2.98
CA SER A 224 3.95 -10.33 -3.41
C SER A 224 3.94 -10.40 -4.94
N ILE A 225 4.72 -11.34 -5.47
CA ILE A 225 4.75 -11.71 -6.90
C ILE A 225 4.11 -13.08 -7.15
N HIS A 226 3.68 -13.80 -6.10
CA HIS A 226 3.07 -15.12 -6.22
C HIS A 226 2.03 -15.38 -5.12
N PRO A 227 0.86 -16.02 -5.44
CA PRO A 227 -0.17 -16.31 -4.44
C PRO A 227 0.30 -17.11 -3.22
N LYS A 228 1.29 -17.98 -3.37
CA LYS A 228 1.88 -18.77 -2.26
C LYS A 228 2.44 -17.90 -1.12
N GLN A 229 2.84 -16.66 -1.43
CA GLN A 229 3.44 -15.73 -0.47
C GLN A 229 2.39 -15.04 0.41
N ILE A 230 1.14 -14.93 -0.05
CA ILE A 230 0.09 -14.11 0.57
C ILE A 230 -0.24 -14.55 2.00
N LYS A 231 -0.45 -15.87 2.20
CA LYS A 231 -0.81 -16.38 3.53
C LYS A 231 0.22 -15.99 4.59
N MET A 232 1.50 -16.18 4.29
CA MET A 232 2.59 -15.85 5.22
C MET A 232 2.68 -14.34 5.47
N LEU A 233 2.51 -13.50 4.45
CA LEU A 233 2.48 -12.05 4.62
C LEU A 233 1.33 -11.61 5.53
N ASN A 234 0.13 -12.13 5.27
CA ASN A 234 -1.04 -11.85 6.11
C ASN A 234 -0.78 -12.27 7.57
N GLU A 235 -0.16 -13.44 7.81
CA GLU A 235 0.21 -13.88 9.16
C GLU A 235 1.21 -12.94 9.83
N VAL A 236 2.27 -12.50 9.13
CA VAL A 236 3.28 -11.59 9.69
C VAL A 236 2.68 -10.24 10.05
N PHE A 237 1.86 -9.65 9.18
CA PHE A 237 1.30 -8.31 9.38
C PHE A 237 0.01 -8.28 10.21
N THR A 238 -0.54 -9.44 10.58
CA THR A 238 -1.65 -9.52 11.55
C THR A 238 -1.08 -9.59 12.96
N PRO A 239 -1.60 -8.82 13.93
CA PRO A 239 -1.26 -9.01 15.34
C PRO A 239 -1.66 -10.41 15.82
N SER A 240 -0.80 -11.06 16.60
CA SER A 240 -1.10 -12.36 17.22
C SER A 240 -2.20 -12.23 18.28
N GLU A 241 -2.85 -13.35 18.63
CA GLU A 241 -3.87 -13.35 19.70
C GLU A 241 -3.32 -12.80 21.01
N THR A 242 -2.10 -13.16 21.37
CA THR A 242 -1.43 -12.65 22.58
C THR A 242 -1.17 -11.14 22.51
N GLU A 243 -0.79 -10.60 21.35
CA GLU A 243 -0.64 -9.14 21.15
C GLU A 243 -2.00 -8.42 21.24
N ILE A 244 -3.06 -9.05 20.74
CA ILE A 244 -4.43 -8.50 20.78
C ILE A 244 -4.95 -8.48 22.22
N GLU A 245 -4.81 -9.57 22.97
CA GLU A 245 -5.22 -9.65 24.38
C GLU A 245 -4.45 -8.64 25.23
N HIS A 246 -3.14 -8.56 25.04
CA HIS A 246 -2.29 -7.59 25.73
C HIS A 246 -2.71 -6.14 25.41
N ALA A 247 -2.98 -5.85 24.12
CA ALA A 247 -3.42 -4.52 23.70
C ALA A 247 -4.78 -4.14 24.32
N ARG A 248 -5.75 -5.08 24.31
CA ARG A 248 -7.07 -4.85 24.97
C ARG A 248 -6.91 -4.56 26.44
N LYS A 249 -6.14 -5.39 27.16
CA LYS A 249 -5.88 -5.20 28.59
C LYS A 249 -5.32 -3.80 28.86
N ILE A 250 -4.29 -3.37 28.13
CA ILE A 250 -3.68 -2.06 28.34
C ILE A 250 -4.68 -0.94 28.06
N VAL A 251 -5.44 -1.01 26.97
CA VAL A 251 -6.44 0.01 26.63
C VAL A 251 -7.51 0.09 27.71
N ASP A 252 -8.07 -1.04 28.13
CA ASP A 252 -9.13 -1.10 29.15
C ASP A 252 -8.66 -0.57 30.51
N GLU A 253 -7.47 -0.98 30.97
CA GLU A 253 -6.93 -0.52 32.24
C GLU A 253 -6.59 0.97 32.23
N PHE A 254 -6.04 1.47 31.11
CA PHE A 254 -5.71 2.89 30.96
C PHE A 254 -6.95 3.76 30.96
N GLU A 255 -7.98 3.39 30.20
CA GLU A 255 -9.25 4.12 30.13
C GLU A 255 -9.98 4.13 31.49
N LYS A 256 -10.05 2.98 32.18
CA LYS A 256 -10.65 2.89 33.52
C LYS A 256 -9.92 3.71 34.56
N SER A 257 -8.63 3.92 34.41
CA SER A 257 -7.81 4.65 35.39
C SER A 257 -8.12 6.16 35.42
N GLY A 258 -8.56 6.74 34.30
CA GLY A 258 -8.75 8.17 34.11
C GLY A 258 -7.45 9.00 34.23
N LYS A 259 -6.27 8.34 34.27
CA LYS A 259 -4.94 8.96 34.45
C LYS A 259 -4.24 9.17 33.11
N GLY A 260 -3.31 10.13 33.04
CA GLY A 260 -2.46 10.33 31.89
C GLY A 260 -1.26 9.38 31.80
N LEU A 261 -1.03 8.61 32.87
CA LEU A 261 0.12 7.74 33.08
C LEU A 261 -0.28 6.58 34.01
N LEU A 262 0.11 5.35 33.69
CA LEU A 262 -0.19 4.16 34.48
C LEU A 262 0.96 3.15 34.36
N VAL A 263 1.22 2.38 35.40
CA VAL A 263 2.15 1.23 35.34
C VAL A 263 1.33 -0.05 35.27
N ILE A 264 1.49 -0.79 34.18
CA ILE A 264 0.84 -2.08 33.94
C ILE A 264 1.94 -3.12 33.72
N GLU A 265 1.90 -4.22 34.47
CA GLU A 265 2.90 -5.30 34.36
C GLU A 265 4.37 -4.81 34.46
N GLY A 266 4.62 -3.81 35.31
CA GLY A 266 5.95 -3.23 35.49
C GLY A 266 6.42 -2.31 34.36
N LYS A 267 5.57 -2.01 33.37
CA LYS A 267 5.87 -1.11 32.26
C LYS A 267 5.08 0.19 32.39
N LEU A 268 5.75 1.28 32.10
CA LEU A 268 5.12 2.59 32.04
C LEU A 268 4.27 2.72 30.77
N ILE A 269 2.99 2.99 30.94
CA ILE A 269 2.03 3.19 29.86
C ILE A 269 1.63 4.67 29.85
N GLU A 270 1.97 5.31 28.76
CA GLU A 270 1.63 6.69 28.41
C GLU A 270 0.82 6.75 27.12
N ARG A 271 0.33 7.92 26.75
CA ARG A 271 -0.46 8.12 25.51
C ARG A 271 0.19 7.56 24.24
N PRO A 272 1.53 7.63 24.01
CA PRO A 272 2.15 7.02 22.83
C PRO A 272 1.96 5.49 22.80
N VAL A 273 2.17 4.81 23.95
CA VAL A 273 1.97 3.36 24.08
C VAL A 273 0.49 2.99 23.88
N LEU A 274 -0.43 3.77 24.47
CA LEU A 274 -1.86 3.57 24.27
C LEU A 274 -2.26 3.65 22.79
N ARG A 275 -1.75 4.65 22.05
CA ARG A 275 -1.99 4.77 20.60
C ARG A 275 -1.47 3.59 19.79
N GLU A 276 -0.32 3.03 20.17
CA GLU A 276 0.20 1.81 19.55
C GLU A 276 -0.75 0.62 19.78
N MET A 277 -1.24 0.44 21.00
CA MET A 277 -2.19 -0.64 21.34
C MET A 277 -3.51 -0.47 20.58
N GLN A 278 -4.07 0.74 20.55
CA GLN A 278 -5.28 1.05 19.78
C GLN A 278 -5.08 0.79 18.28
N ARG A 279 -3.90 1.11 17.71
CA ARG A 279 -3.58 0.78 16.32
C ARG A 279 -3.58 -0.73 16.08
N LYS A 280 -2.99 -1.53 16.96
CA LYS A 280 -3.02 -3.01 16.85
C LYS A 280 -4.46 -3.54 16.84
N LEU A 281 -5.32 -3.03 17.71
CA LEU A 281 -6.73 -3.43 17.75
C LEU A 281 -7.49 -3.03 16.49
N SER A 282 -7.22 -1.84 15.95
CA SER A 282 -7.87 -1.36 14.72
C SER A 282 -7.53 -2.22 13.51
N ILE A 283 -6.33 -2.82 13.42
CA ILE A 283 -5.97 -3.76 12.35
C ILE A 283 -6.89 -4.98 12.36
N VAL A 284 -7.18 -5.52 13.55
CA VAL A 284 -8.03 -6.71 13.71
C VAL A 284 -9.48 -6.45 13.32
N GLU A 285 -9.99 -5.26 13.62
CA GLU A 285 -11.35 -4.86 13.26
C GLU A 285 -11.54 -4.72 11.74
N ARG A 286 -10.45 -4.47 11.02
CA ARG A 286 -10.42 -4.33 9.55
C ARG A 286 -10.36 -5.67 8.79
N ILE A 287 -9.96 -6.74 9.48
CA ILE A 287 -9.77 -8.07 8.90
C ILE A 287 -11.07 -8.91 9.03
N LYS A 288 -11.98 -8.50 9.90
CA LYS A 288 -13.29 -9.13 10.12
C LYS A 288 -14.32 -8.66 9.10
#